data_e9cc112ecbf0186019bdb7488c80097b
#
_entry.id   e9cc112ecbf0186019bdb7488c80097b
#
_cell.length_a   1.000
_cell.length_b   1.000
_cell.length_c   1.000
_cell.angle_alpha   90.00
_cell.angle_beta   90.00
_cell.angle_gamma   90.00
#
_symmetry.space_group_name_H-M   'P 1'
#
loop_
_entity.id
_entity.type
_entity.pdbx_description
1 polymer ?
#
loop_
_entity_poly.entity_id
_entity_poly.type
_entity_poly.pdbx_seq_one_letter_code
_entity_poly.pdbx_strand_id
1 'polypeptide(L)'
;VDDGHYDGTVFHRVISNFMIQGGGFDTELKEKPTRDPIVNESKNKLHNTRGTLAMARTSDPGSAAAQFFINQRSNLRLDWSGGKDGYAVFGEVVDGMQVVDIISLTDTGSAQAQTTRGPTIFQDVPVQPIVVLSVTRLAP
;
A
#
# COMPACT_ATOMS: atom_id res chain seq x y z
N VAL A 1 -6.56 -11.51 -3.09
CA VAL A 1 -7.88 -11.11 -3.63
C VAL A 1 -8.91 -12.20 -3.40
N ASP A 2 -8.68 -13.39 -3.89
CA ASP A 2 -9.69 -14.46 -3.89
C ASP A 2 -10.15 -14.90 -2.49
N ASP A 3 -9.30 -14.72 -1.47
CA ASP A 3 -9.63 -15.03 -0.07
C ASP A 3 -10.40 -13.90 0.63
N GLY A 4 -10.69 -12.80 -0.07
CA GLY A 4 -11.35 -11.63 0.52
C GLY A 4 -10.48 -10.84 1.51
N HIS A 5 -9.16 -11.01 1.48
CA HIS A 5 -8.25 -10.38 2.44
C HIS A 5 -8.40 -8.86 2.47
N TYR A 6 -8.57 -8.23 1.31
CA TYR A 6 -8.60 -6.77 1.18
C TYR A 6 -9.96 -6.15 1.53
N ASP A 7 -11.02 -6.96 1.59
CA ASP A 7 -12.36 -6.46 1.90
C ASP A 7 -12.39 -5.96 3.34
N GLY A 8 -12.82 -4.72 3.53
CA GLY A 8 -12.84 -4.06 4.84
C GLY A 8 -11.49 -3.52 5.33
N THR A 9 -10.42 -3.61 4.54
CA THR A 9 -9.16 -2.94 4.88
C THR A 9 -9.22 -1.47 4.57
N VAL A 10 -8.32 -0.69 5.19
CA VAL A 10 -8.26 0.76 5.00
C VAL A 10 -6.96 1.19 4.34
N PHE A 11 -7.00 2.37 3.70
CA PHE A 11 -5.78 3.09 3.37
C PHE A 11 -5.28 3.79 4.65
N HIS A 12 -4.39 3.14 5.37
CA HIS A 12 -3.93 3.57 6.70
C HIS A 12 -2.79 4.58 6.67
N ARG A 13 -2.20 4.83 5.51
CA ARG A 13 -1.13 5.82 5.33
C ARG A 13 -1.32 6.54 4.01
N VAL A 14 -1.55 7.84 4.09
CA VAL A 14 -1.82 8.69 2.92
C VAL A 14 -0.94 9.93 3.01
N ILE A 15 -0.09 10.13 2.02
CA ILE A 15 0.77 11.31 1.93
C ILE A 15 0.57 11.94 0.55
N SER A 16 0.02 13.14 0.54
CA SER A 16 -0.20 13.92 -0.68
C SER A 16 1.11 14.13 -1.44
N ASN A 17 1.07 14.11 -2.76
CA ASN A 17 2.25 14.16 -3.63
C ASN A 17 3.25 13.02 -3.40
N PHE A 18 2.79 11.89 -2.90
CA PHE A 18 3.62 10.71 -2.71
C PHE A 18 2.84 9.45 -3.06
N MET A 19 2.09 8.89 -2.11
CA MET A 19 1.39 7.61 -2.31
C MET A 19 0.23 7.44 -1.35
N ILE A 20 -0.64 6.47 -1.63
CA ILE A 20 -1.63 5.95 -0.69
C ILE A 20 -1.34 4.48 -0.44
N GLN A 21 -1.30 4.07 0.82
CA GLN A 21 -0.92 2.71 1.23
C GLN A 21 -2.04 2.04 2.02
N GLY A 22 -2.30 0.79 1.70
CA GLY A 22 -3.34 0.01 2.37
C GLY A 22 -3.10 -1.50 2.28
N GLY A 23 -4.13 -2.26 2.63
CA GLY A 23 -4.15 -3.71 2.50
C GLY A 23 -3.67 -4.49 3.72
N GLY A 24 -3.36 -3.82 4.83
CA GLY A 24 -2.84 -4.48 6.03
C GLY A 24 -3.66 -4.34 7.29
N PHE A 25 -4.53 -3.33 7.37
CA PHE A 25 -5.25 -2.97 8.59
C PHE A 25 -6.74 -2.84 8.35
N ASP A 26 -7.54 -3.24 9.32
CA ASP A 26 -8.99 -3.03 9.31
C ASP A 26 -9.38 -1.61 9.76
N THR A 27 -10.67 -1.34 9.87
CA THR A 27 -11.20 -0.02 10.24
C THR A 27 -10.85 0.40 11.68
N GLU A 28 -10.46 -0.52 12.53
CA GLU A 28 -9.99 -0.28 13.90
C GLU A 28 -8.46 -0.18 13.98
N LEU A 29 -7.77 -0.15 12.83
CA LEU A 29 -6.31 -0.17 12.71
C LEU A 29 -5.67 -1.39 13.38
N LYS A 30 -6.37 -2.52 13.31
CA LYS A 30 -5.86 -3.81 13.71
C LYS A 30 -5.26 -4.52 12.49
N GLU A 31 -4.01 -4.99 12.65
CA GLU A 31 -3.32 -5.69 11.57
C GLU A 31 -3.99 -7.03 11.27
N LYS A 32 -4.27 -7.27 10.00
CA LYS A 32 -4.83 -8.54 9.54
C LYS A 32 -3.72 -9.58 9.33
N PRO A 33 -3.98 -10.85 9.66
CA PRO A 33 -3.03 -11.92 9.37
C PRO A 33 -2.80 -12.03 7.86
N THR A 34 -1.57 -12.39 7.48
CA THR A 34 -1.16 -12.53 6.09
C THR A 34 -0.59 -13.92 5.85
N ARG A 35 -0.43 -14.29 4.58
CA ARG A 35 0.43 -15.39 4.17
C ARG A 35 1.90 -15.02 4.38
N ASP A 36 2.78 -15.97 4.17
CA ASP A 36 4.23 -15.74 4.26
C ASP A 36 4.69 -14.65 3.28
N PRO A 37 5.75 -13.90 3.64
CA PRO A 37 6.34 -12.91 2.74
C PRO A 37 6.79 -13.51 1.42
N ILE A 38 6.81 -12.68 0.39
CA ILE A 38 7.19 -13.07 -0.97
C ILE A 38 8.53 -12.45 -1.38
N VAL A 39 9.13 -13.04 -2.42
CA VAL A 39 10.39 -12.56 -2.99
C VAL A 39 10.25 -11.12 -3.48
N ASN A 40 11.28 -10.31 -3.24
CA ASN A 40 11.37 -8.96 -3.78
C ASN A 40 11.72 -9.00 -5.28
N GLU A 41 10.80 -8.51 -6.10
CA GLU A 41 10.95 -8.51 -7.56
C GLU A 41 11.29 -7.11 -8.11
N SER A 42 11.87 -6.22 -7.30
CA SER A 42 12.13 -4.84 -7.73
C SER A 42 13.11 -4.72 -8.90
N LYS A 43 13.86 -5.79 -9.21
CA LYS A 43 14.75 -5.88 -10.39
C LYS A 43 14.00 -6.12 -11.71
N ASN A 44 12.68 -6.11 -11.69
CA ASN A 44 11.86 -6.41 -12.88
C ASN A 44 11.85 -5.31 -13.95
N LYS A 45 12.62 -4.24 -13.75
CA LYS A 45 12.72 -3.06 -14.63
C LYS A 45 11.44 -2.22 -14.73
N LEU A 46 10.46 -2.47 -13.88
CA LEU A 46 9.28 -1.61 -13.75
C LEU A 46 9.60 -0.46 -12.79
N HIS A 47 9.04 0.72 -13.08
CA HIS A 47 9.34 1.94 -12.34
C HIS A 47 8.14 2.40 -11.52
N ASN A 48 8.42 2.98 -10.35
CA ASN A 48 7.41 3.59 -9.49
C ASN A 48 6.97 4.94 -10.06
N THR A 49 6.32 4.91 -11.21
CA THR A 49 5.72 6.08 -11.85
C THR A 49 4.30 6.31 -11.34
N ARG A 50 3.76 7.51 -11.60
CA ARG A 50 2.38 7.83 -11.22
C ARG A 50 1.39 6.77 -11.72
N GLY A 51 0.54 6.29 -10.82
CA GLY A 51 -0.50 5.32 -11.11
C GLY A 51 -0.06 3.87 -10.97
N THR A 52 1.21 3.58 -10.69
CA THR A 52 1.66 2.21 -10.48
C THR A 52 1.37 1.74 -9.05
N LEU A 53 1.14 0.43 -8.92
CA LEU A 53 1.00 -0.27 -7.65
C LEU A 53 2.29 -1.00 -7.33
N ALA A 54 2.77 -0.85 -6.11
CA ALA A 54 3.98 -1.52 -5.63
C ALA A 54 3.74 -2.15 -4.26
N MET A 55 4.54 -3.18 -3.94
CA MET A 55 4.46 -3.84 -2.64
C MET A 55 5.11 -2.99 -1.55
N ALA A 56 4.34 -2.71 -0.50
CA ALA A 56 4.89 -2.14 0.72
C ALA A 56 5.66 -3.23 1.49
N ARG A 57 6.67 -2.80 2.23
CA ARG A 57 7.54 -3.68 3.03
C ARG A 57 8.19 -2.90 4.15
N THR A 58 8.80 -3.61 5.09
CA THR A 58 9.70 -3.02 6.09
C THR A 58 11.06 -2.72 5.46
N SER A 59 12.06 -2.37 6.26
CA SER A 59 13.46 -2.23 5.82
C SER A 59 14.05 -3.53 5.28
N ASP A 60 13.47 -4.68 5.64
CA ASP A 60 13.82 -5.97 5.05
C ASP A 60 13.20 -6.12 3.66
N PRO A 61 13.99 -6.20 2.58
CA PRO A 61 13.47 -6.34 1.22
C PRO A 61 12.58 -7.57 1.00
N GLY A 62 12.78 -8.62 1.79
CA GLY A 62 12.02 -9.86 1.71
C GLY A 62 10.77 -9.90 2.61
N SER A 63 10.32 -8.77 3.15
CA SER A 63 9.21 -8.73 4.11
C SER A 63 7.83 -8.43 3.51
N ALA A 64 7.72 -8.20 2.20
CA ALA A 64 6.46 -7.89 1.56
C ALA A 64 5.48 -9.07 1.65
N ALA A 65 4.26 -8.82 2.10
CA ALA A 65 3.23 -9.86 2.25
C ALA A 65 1.91 -9.46 1.55
N ALA A 66 1.17 -8.50 2.09
CA ALA A 66 -0.13 -8.11 1.57
C ALA A 66 -0.29 -6.61 1.35
N GLN A 67 0.43 -5.78 2.09
CA GLN A 67 0.30 -4.34 1.96
C GLN A 67 0.88 -3.85 0.63
N PHE A 68 0.20 -2.88 0.05
CA PHE A 68 0.60 -2.25 -1.21
C PHE A 68 0.41 -0.74 -1.12
N PHE A 69 1.00 -0.03 -2.06
CA PHE A 69 0.72 1.39 -2.23
C PHE A 69 0.49 1.71 -3.71
N ILE A 70 -0.25 2.79 -3.93
CA ILE A 70 -0.46 3.36 -5.26
C ILE A 70 0.33 4.66 -5.33
N ASN A 71 1.22 4.77 -6.30
CA ASN A 71 2.01 5.98 -6.51
C ASN A 71 1.11 7.10 -7.04
N GLN A 72 0.90 8.14 -6.23
CA GLN A 72 0.10 9.29 -6.61
C GLN A 72 0.90 10.26 -7.51
N ARG A 73 2.22 10.16 -7.46
CA ARG A 73 3.17 10.81 -8.38
C ARG A 73 4.29 9.83 -8.73
N SER A 74 5.17 10.21 -9.64
CA SER A 74 6.36 9.40 -9.95
C SER A 74 7.37 9.50 -8.80
N ASN A 75 7.75 8.35 -8.25
CA ASN A 75 8.64 8.19 -7.10
C ASN A 75 9.82 7.27 -7.46
N LEU A 76 10.62 7.69 -8.43
CA LEU A 76 11.71 6.85 -8.99
C LEU A 76 12.77 6.48 -7.96
N ARG A 77 12.89 7.22 -6.87
CA ARG A 77 13.77 6.88 -5.74
C ARG A 77 13.41 5.55 -5.07
N LEU A 78 12.18 5.04 -5.29
CA LEU A 78 11.71 3.76 -4.76
C LEU A 78 12.09 2.58 -5.64
N ASP A 79 12.68 2.83 -6.80
CA ASP A 79 13.11 1.78 -7.73
C ASP A 79 14.38 1.08 -7.25
N TRP A 80 14.57 -0.14 -7.74
CA TRP A 80 15.87 -0.80 -7.61
C TRP A 80 16.96 0.05 -8.26
N SER A 81 18.09 0.20 -7.59
CA SER A 81 19.22 0.99 -8.09
C SER A 81 20.53 0.56 -7.46
N GLY A 82 21.53 0.35 -8.31
CA GLY A 82 22.91 0.13 -7.86
C GLY A 82 23.11 -1.04 -6.91
N GLY A 83 22.36 -2.14 -7.08
CA GLY A 83 22.39 -3.29 -6.19
C GLY A 83 21.54 -3.16 -4.93
N LYS A 84 20.80 -2.06 -4.80
CA LYS A 84 19.92 -1.79 -3.67
C LYS A 84 18.48 -2.15 -4.05
N ASP A 85 17.87 -3.05 -3.29
CA ASP A 85 16.49 -3.46 -3.52
C ASP A 85 15.54 -2.27 -3.36
N GLY A 86 14.61 -2.15 -4.32
CA GLY A 86 13.55 -1.16 -4.31
C GLY A 86 12.23 -1.75 -3.84
N TYR A 87 11.15 -1.04 -4.20
CA TYR A 87 9.77 -1.45 -3.98
C TYR A 87 9.24 -2.03 -5.30
N ALA A 88 8.82 -3.29 -5.28
CA ALA A 88 8.47 -4.02 -6.48
C ALA A 88 7.12 -3.56 -7.06
N VAL A 89 7.14 -2.97 -8.23
CA VAL A 89 5.94 -2.63 -9.00
C VAL A 89 5.36 -3.90 -9.59
N PHE A 90 4.04 -4.12 -9.42
CA PHE A 90 3.35 -5.30 -9.92
C PHE A 90 2.09 -5.00 -10.73
N GLY A 91 1.68 -3.75 -10.82
CA GLY A 91 0.48 -3.37 -11.54
C GLY A 91 0.36 -1.87 -11.74
N GLU A 92 -0.69 -1.45 -12.42
CA GLU A 92 -1.00 -0.05 -12.63
C GLU A 92 -2.51 0.20 -12.61
N VAL A 93 -2.90 1.41 -12.25
CA VAL A 93 -4.29 1.87 -12.32
C VAL A 93 -4.63 2.11 -13.78
N VAL A 94 -5.62 1.39 -14.30
CA VAL A 94 -6.09 1.54 -15.69
C VAL A 94 -7.31 2.45 -15.80
N ASP A 95 -8.02 2.68 -14.70
CA ASP A 95 -9.16 3.59 -14.61
C ASP A 95 -9.35 4.03 -13.15
N GLY A 96 -9.87 5.23 -12.93
CA GLY A 96 -10.16 5.72 -11.60
C GLY A 96 -9.00 6.42 -10.89
N MET A 97 -7.95 6.86 -11.58
CA MET A 97 -6.82 7.56 -10.95
C MET A 97 -7.26 8.85 -10.25
N GLN A 98 -8.34 9.49 -10.69
CA GLN A 98 -8.93 10.65 -10.01
C GLN A 98 -9.39 10.31 -8.58
N VAL A 99 -9.80 9.06 -8.32
CA VAL A 99 -10.15 8.62 -6.96
C VAL A 99 -8.91 8.60 -6.07
N VAL A 100 -7.79 8.11 -6.58
CA VAL A 100 -6.49 8.13 -5.87
C VAL A 100 -6.10 9.57 -5.54
N ASP A 101 -6.25 10.49 -6.48
CA ASP A 101 -5.95 11.92 -6.27
C ASP A 101 -6.84 12.52 -5.18
N ILE A 102 -8.13 12.20 -5.16
CA ILE A 102 -9.06 12.67 -4.13
C ILE A 102 -8.67 12.11 -2.76
N ILE A 103 -8.36 10.82 -2.67
CA ILE A 103 -7.90 10.19 -1.43
C ILE A 103 -6.63 10.88 -0.92
N SER A 104 -5.70 11.21 -1.81
CA SER A 104 -4.44 11.85 -1.44
C SER A 104 -4.59 13.22 -0.77
N LEU A 105 -5.74 13.86 -0.91
CA LEU A 105 -6.06 15.16 -0.32
C LEU A 105 -6.82 15.06 1.00
N THR A 106 -7.08 13.87 1.51
CA THR A 106 -7.82 13.70 2.78
C THR A 106 -7.01 14.23 3.98
N ASP A 107 -7.72 14.69 4.99
CA ASP A 107 -7.09 15.08 6.25
C ASP A 107 -6.50 13.86 6.95
N THR A 108 -5.27 13.99 7.44
CA THR A 108 -4.55 12.92 8.13
C THR A 108 -4.06 13.37 9.49
N GLY A 109 -3.74 12.41 10.33
CA GLY A 109 -3.18 12.64 11.65
C GLY A 109 -2.56 11.38 12.22
N SER A 110 -2.16 11.43 13.50
CA SER A 110 -1.63 10.29 14.22
C SER A 110 -2.76 9.42 14.75
N ALA A 111 -2.57 8.11 14.74
CA ALA A 111 -3.50 7.16 15.33
C ALA A 111 -2.77 5.94 15.88
N GLN A 112 -3.33 5.34 16.94
CA GLN A 112 -2.79 4.10 17.49
C GLN A 112 -3.26 2.91 16.67
N ALA A 113 -2.33 2.07 16.26
CA ALA A 113 -2.59 0.82 15.56
C ALA A 113 -2.19 -0.38 16.42
N GLN A 114 -2.85 -1.51 16.20
CA GLN A 114 -2.51 -2.79 16.80
C GLN A 114 -1.80 -3.65 15.75
N THR A 115 -0.49 -3.76 15.89
CA THR A 115 0.33 -4.57 15.00
C THR A 115 0.65 -5.93 15.63
N THR A 116 1.17 -6.84 14.83
CA THR A 116 1.66 -8.14 15.32
C THR A 116 2.80 -8.00 16.34
N ARG A 117 3.45 -6.82 16.40
CA ARG A 117 4.50 -6.49 17.37
C ARG A 117 3.99 -5.67 18.56
N GLY A 118 2.67 -5.48 18.66
CA GLY A 118 2.01 -4.71 19.71
C GLY A 118 1.54 -3.33 19.25
N PRO A 119 1.05 -2.49 20.17
CA PRO A 119 0.53 -1.17 19.85
C PRO A 119 1.63 -0.24 19.33
N THR A 120 1.31 0.54 18.30
CA THR A 120 2.22 1.48 17.65
C THR A 120 1.45 2.72 17.25
N ILE A 121 2.09 3.89 17.29
CA ILE A 121 1.50 5.13 16.77
C ILE A 121 1.90 5.28 15.30
N PHE A 122 0.90 5.34 14.44
CA PHE A 122 1.07 5.63 13.02
C PHE A 122 0.89 7.12 12.75
N GLN A 123 1.67 7.64 11.82
CA GLN A 123 1.52 8.97 11.26
C GLN A 123 0.79 8.90 9.91
N ASP A 124 0.28 10.05 9.44
CA ASP A 124 -0.35 10.17 8.12
C ASP A 124 -1.55 9.24 7.92
N VAL A 125 -2.28 8.98 8.99
CA VAL A 125 -3.50 8.15 8.97
C VAL A 125 -4.70 9.04 8.63
N PRO A 126 -5.52 8.69 7.62
CA PRO A 126 -6.76 9.43 7.36
C PRO A 126 -7.64 9.56 8.61
N VAL A 127 -8.04 10.79 8.93
CA VAL A 127 -8.91 11.07 10.08
C VAL A 127 -10.25 10.35 9.94
N GLN A 128 -10.81 10.36 8.73
CA GLN A 128 -11.98 9.56 8.36
C GLN A 128 -11.48 8.29 7.66
N PRO A 129 -11.81 7.09 8.15
CA PRO A 129 -11.37 5.86 7.52
C PRO A 129 -11.77 5.78 6.04
N ILE A 130 -10.81 5.43 5.20
CA ILE A 130 -11.02 5.20 3.77
C ILE A 130 -11.00 3.69 3.56
N VAL A 131 -12.17 3.11 3.38
CA VAL A 131 -12.38 1.67 3.40
C VAL A 131 -12.41 1.10 1.99
N VAL A 132 -11.66 0.02 1.78
CA VAL A 132 -11.78 -0.84 0.60
C VAL A 132 -12.97 -1.75 0.83
N LEU A 133 -14.06 -1.54 0.13
CA LEU A 133 -15.29 -2.33 0.31
C LEU A 133 -15.10 -3.75 -0.22
N SER A 134 -14.50 -3.88 -1.39
CA SER A 134 -14.21 -5.19 -1.98
C SER A 134 -13.13 -5.09 -3.05
N VAL A 135 -12.41 -6.17 -3.26
CA VAL A 135 -11.46 -6.33 -4.36
C VAL A 135 -11.76 -7.66 -5.06
N THR A 136 -12.07 -7.60 -6.35
CA THR A 136 -12.42 -8.78 -7.14
C THR A 136 -11.55 -8.86 -8.39
N ARG A 137 -11.33 -10.08 -8.87
CA ARG A 137 -10.74 -10.28 -10.20
C ARG A 137 -11.80 -10.06 -11.25
N LEU A 138 -11.43 -9.38 -12.32
CA LEU A 138 -12.27 -9.38 -13.51
C LEU A 138 -12.11 -10.71 -14.25
N ALA A 139 -13.21 -11.20 -14.81
CA ALA A 139 -13.15 -12.38 -15.65
C ALA A 139 -12.29 -12.08 -16.90
N PRO A 140 -11.50 -13.07 -17.38
CA PRO A 140 -10.72 -12.90 -18.60
C PRO A 140 -11.60 -12.72 -19.84
#